data_c4a0a83123c0b5d5f80788d525cbc3ef
#
_entry.id   c4a0a83123c0b5d5f80788d525cbc3ef
#
_cell.length_a   1.000
_cell.length_b   1.000
_cell.length_c   1.000
_cell.angle_alpha   90.00
_cell.angle_beta   90.00
_cell.angle_gamma   90.00
#
_symmetry.space_group_name_H-M   'P 1'
#
loop_
_entity.id
_entity.type
_entity.pdbx_description
1 polymer ?
#
loop_
_entity_poly.entity_id
_entity_poly.type
_entity_poly.pdbx_seq_one_letter_code
_entity_poly.pdbx_strand_id
1 'polypeptide(L)'
;LLVNGILGGERVHIIVNHWPSRLGGEKQSRPKREAAAALTKHIADSVLTADPNSKVIIMGDLNDDPNNTSCRVVLGAKKDQKDVKPGGYYNTMWNFFDKGIGSLAYQGSWNLFDQIIISENFLGKDRSTLKFIKAEIFNRDFLKQTEGKYKGYPKRTHAGGVWLNGYSDHLPTIIYLIKEIKD
;
A
#
# COMPACT_ATOMS: atom_id res chain seq x y z
N LEU A 1 -7.65 2.69 -10.81
CA LEU A 1 -8.76 1.75 -11.09
C LEU A 1 -9.56 1.54 -9.80
N LEU A 2 -10.88 1.70 -9.84
CA LEU A 2 -11.78 1.33 -8.74
C LEU A 2 -12.46 0.00 -9.11
N VAL A 3 -12.32 -0.98 -8.22
CA VAL A 3 -12.95 -2.31 -8.32
C VAL A 3 -13.92 -2.48 -7.16
N ASN A 4 -15.14 -2.87 -7.48
CA ASN A 4 -16.18 -3.20 -6.49
C ASN A 4 -16.44 -4.70 -6.53
N GLY A 5 -16.45 -5.33 -5.36
CA GLY A 5 -16.64 -6.78 -5.28
C GLY A 5 -17.20 -7.23 -3.94
N ILE A 6 -17.44 -8.52 -3.82
CA ILE A 6 -17.87 -9.18 -2.59
C ILE A 6 -16.70 -10.04 -2.09
N LEU A 7 -16.29 -9.81 -0.86
CA LEU A 7 -15.26 -10.57 -0.16
C LEU A 7 -15.82 -11.05 1.19
N GLY A 8 -15.84 -12.35 1.42
CA GLY A 8 -16.40 -12.91 2.65
C GLY A 8 -17.86 -12.48 2.92
N GLY A 9 -18.67 -12.30 1.85
CA GLY A 9 -20.06 -11.85 1.96
C GLY A 9 -20.26 -10.36 2.19
N GLU A 10 -19.18 -9.55 2.16
CA GLU A 10 -19.24 -8.09 2.36
C GLU A 10 -18.78 -7.35 1.11
N ARG A 11 -19.41 -6.20 0.84
CA ARG A 11 -18.98 -5.32 -0.25
C ARG A 11 -17.66 -4.65 0.12
N VAL A 12 -16.68 -4.80 -0.78
CA VAL A 12 -15.36 -4.17 -0.64
C VAL A 12 -15.07 -3.36 -1.90
N HIS A 13 -14.50 -2.18 -1.71
CA HIS A 13 -14.07 -1.27 -2.75
C HIS A 13 -12.56 -1.21 -2.74
N ILE A 14 -11.92 -1.56 -3.87
CA ILE A 14 -10.46 -1.59 -3.98
C ILE A 14 -10.03 -0.55 -5.00
N ILE A 15 -9.23 0.43 -4.57
CA ILE A 15 -8.63 1.44 -5.43
C ILE A 15 -7.18 1.03 -5.70
N VAL A 16 -6.92 0.57 -6.92
CA VAL A 16 -5.59 0.17 -7.37
C VAL A 16 -4.91 1.36 -8.02
N ASN A 17 -3.71 1.69 -7.55
CA ASN A 17 -2.94 2.86 -7.93
C ASN A 17 -1.56 2.49 -8.47
N HIS A 18 -1.05 3.31 -9.38
CA HIS A 18 0.35 3.46 -9.68
C HIS A 18 0.58 4.95 -9.89
N TRP A 19 1.07 5.62 -8.84
CA TRP A 19 1.26 7.08 -8.89
C TRP A 19 2.50 7.47 -9.70
N PRO A 20 2.59 8.73 -10.15
CA PRO A 20 3.73 9.20 -10.94
C PRO A 20 5.07 8.95 -10.25
N SER A 21 6.01 8.39 -11.00
CA SER A 21 7.35 8.05 -10.51
C SER A 21 8.15 9.30 -10.08
N ARG A 22 9.26 9.07 -9.36
CA ARG A 22 10.19 10.13 -8.95
C ARG A 22 11.15 10.58 -10.08
N LEU A 23 10.75 10.36 -11.35
CA LEU A 23 11.52 10.79 -12.50
C LEU A 23 11.74 12.31 -12.49
N GLY A 24 13.00 12.74 -12.66
CA GLY A 24 13.40 14.14 -12.52
C GLY A 24 13.67 14.59 -11.08
N GLY A 25 13.54 13.68 -10.11
CA GLY A 25 13.76 13.92 -8.68
C GLY A 25 12.48 13.98 -7.86
N GLU A 26 12.60 13.60 -6.59
CA GLU A 26 11.47 13.50 -5.67
C GLU A 26 10.74 14.84 -5.52
N LYS A 27 11.48 15.94 -5.28
CA LYS A 27 10.93 17.27 -5.05
C LYS A 27 10.17 17.80 -6.28
N GLN A 28 10.72 17.58 -7.48
CA GLN A 28 10.11 18.08 -8.72
C GLN A 28 8.85 17.30 -9.11
N SER A 29 8.84 15.98 -8.86
CA SER A 29 7.71 15.10 -9.19
C SER A 29 6.62 15.05 -8.12
N ARG A 30 6.91 15.50 -6.89
CA ARG A 30 6.00 15.49 -5.72
C ARG A 30 4.60 16.04 -6.00
N PRO A 31 4.41 17.22 -6.65
CA PRO A 31 3.06 17.76 -6.89
C PRO A 31 2.17 16.81 -7.70
N LYS A 32 2.76 16.00 -8.59
CA LYS A 32 2.00 15.01 -9.38
C LYS A 32 1.48 13.86 -8.50
N ARG A 33 2.29 13.40 -7.53
CA ARG A 33 1.85 12.36 -6.57
C ARG A 33 0.84 12.91 -5.57
N GLU A 34 1.01 14.16 -5.12
CA GLU A 34 0.02 14.83 -4.27
C GLU A 34 -1.34 14.98 -4.99
N ALA A 35 -1.34 15.33 -6.28
CA ALA A 35 -2.55 15.37 -7.09
C ALA A 35 -3.20 13.98 -7.24
N ALA A 36 -2.39 12.92 -7.46
CA ALA A 36 -2.87 11.54 -7.52
C ALA A 36 -3.45 11.10 -6.16
N ALA A 37 -2.81 11.47 -5.06
CA ALA A 37 -3.30 11.21 -3.70
C ALA A 37 -4.63 11.91 -3.42
N ALA A 38 -4.77 13.18 -3.85
CA ALA A 38 -6.02 13.95 -3.71
C ALA A 38 -7.17 13.30 -4.50
N LEU A 39 -6.92 12.85 -5.73
CA LEU A 39 -7.91 12.13 -6.52
C LEU A 39 -8.28 10.79 -5.87
N THR A 40 -7.28 10.03 -5.41
CA THR A 40 -7.50 8.75 -4.70
C THR A 40 -8.37 8.96 -3.46
N LYS A 41 -8.06 10.01 -2.67
CA LYS A 41 -8.84 10.37 -1.49
C LYS A 41 -10.27 10.76 -1.87
N HIS A 42 -10.46 11.60 -2.88
CA HIS A 42 -11.79 12.01 -3.35
C HIS A 42 -12.66 10.79 -3.73
N ILE A 43 -12.10 9.82 -4.45
CA ILE A 43 -12.81 8.58 -4.82
C ILE A 43 -13.16 7.78 -3.56
N ALA A 44 -12.21 7.58 -2.65
CA ALA A 44 -12.44 6.83 -1.41
C ALA A 44 -13.47 7.50 -0.50
N ASP A 45 -13.37 8.83 -0.33
CA ASP A 45 -14.33 9.61 0.47
C ASP A 45 -15.74 9.58 -0.15
N SER A 46 -15.87 9.58 -1.48
CA SER A 46 -17.17 9.48 -2.15
C SER A 46 -17.86 8.15 -1.85
N VAL A 47 -17.10 7.05 -1.82
CA VAL A 47 -17.61 5.73 -1.42
C VAL A 47 -18.09 5.74 0.03
N LEU A 48 -17.28 6.27 0.95
CA LEU A 48 -17.62 6.32 2.38
C LEU A 48 -18.75 7.31 2.68
N THR A 49 -18.91 8.37 1.87
CA THR A 49 -20.05 9.29 1.99
C THR A 49 -21.35 8.64 1.53
N ALA A 50 -21.30 7.83 0.47
CA ALA A 50 -22.47 7.11 -0.03
C ALA A 50 -22.92 5.98 0.92
N ASP A 51 -21.96 5.30 1.55
CA ASP A 51 -22.21 4.29 2.60
C ASP A 51 -21.06 4.33 3.62
N PRO A 52 -21.30 4.92 4.82
CA PRO A 52 -20.30 5.00 5.88
C PRO A 52 -19.79 3.64 6.40
N ASN A 53 -20.51 2.54 6.14
CA ASN A 53 -20.09 1.19 6.51
C ASN A 53 -19.25 0.50 5.43
N SER A 54 -19.05 1.14 4.27
CA SER A 54 -18.26 0.59 3.19
C SER A 54 -16.83 0.29 3.62
N LYS A 55 -16.28 -0.77 3.06
CA LYS A 55 -14.89 -1.19 3.26
C LYS A 55 -14.06 -0.78 2.05
N VAL A 56 -13.12 0.15 2.25
CA VAL A 56 -12.24 0.68 1.20
C VAL A 56 -10.81 0.26 1.43
N ILE A 57 -10.19 -0.31 0.40
CA ILE A 57 -8.76 -0.64 0.34
C ILE A 57 -8.13 0.21 -0.76
N ILE A 58 -7.10 0.97 -0.42
CA ILE A 58 -6.27 1.73 -1.35
C ILE A 58 -4.93 1.02 -1.43
N MET A 59 -4.51 0.59 -2.61
CA MET A 59 -3.28 -0.20 -2.76
C MET A 59 -2.53 0.12 -4.05
N GLY A 60 -1.26 -0.27 -4.07
CA GLY A 60 -0.40 -0.21 -5.25
C GLY A 60 0.93 0.48 -5.00
N ASP A 61 1.68 0.71 -6.09
CA ASP A 61 2.91 1.50 -6.08
C ASP A 61 2.56 2.99 -6.03
N LEU A 62 2.72 3.60 -4.86
CA LEU A 62 2.43 5.01 -4.65
C LEU A 62 3.63 5.92 -4.98
N ASN A 63 4.80 5.34 -5.32
CA ASN A 63 6.04 6.04 -5.59
C ASN A 63 6.47 7.04 -4.50
N ASP A 64 5.87 6.93 -3.31
CA ASP A 64 6.17 7.68 -2.09
C ASP A 64 6.13 6.76 -0.88
N ASP A 65 6.93 7.08 0.13
CA ASP A 65 6.94 6.37 1.41
C ASP A 65 5.73 6.79 2.28
N PRO A 66 5.34 6.00 3.30
CA PRO A 66 4.21 6.31 4.17
C PRO A 66 4.25 7.70 4.82
N ASN A 67 5.44 8.22 5.12
CA ASN A 67 5.64 9.51 5.76
C ASN A 67 5.64 10.71 4.79
N ASN A 68 5.65 10.49 3.46
CA ASN A 68 5.60 11.56 2.47
C ASN A 68 4.27 12.31 2.51
N THR A 69 4.29 13.56 2.05
CA THR A 69 3.12 14.47 2.08
C THR A 69 1.90 13.88 1.40
N SER A 70 2.08 13.22 0.25
CA SER A 70 1.01 12.55 -0.50
C SER A 70 0.23 11.53 0.34
N CYS A 71 0.94 10.64 1.06
CA CYS A 71 0.32 9.60 1.88
C CYS A 71 -0.17 10.14 3.23
N ARG A 72 0.72 10.86 3.96
CA ARG A 72 0.45 11.28 5.33
C ARG A 72 -0.51 12.45 5.43
N VAL A 73 -0.38 13.46 4.54
CA VAL A 73 -1.12 14.72 4.62
C VAL A 73 -2.28 14.73 3.65
N VAL A 74 -2.03 14.53 2.35
CA VAL A 74 -3.05 14.65 1.30
C VAL A 74 -4.06 13.50 1.40
N LEU A 75 -3.60 12.26 1.40
CA LEU A 75 -4.47 11.10 1.62
C LEU A 75 -4.95 11.02 3.08
N GLY A 76 -4.14 11.51 4.01
CA GLY A 76 -4.46 11.56 5.44
C GLY A 76 -4.35 10.22 6.17
N ALA A 77 -3.64 9.25 5.58
CA ALA A 77 -3.44 7.92 6.17
C ALA A 77 -2.65 8.01 7.48
N LYS A 78 -3.13 7.34 8.52
CA LYS A 78 -2.56 7.35 9.86
C LYS A 78 -1.60 6.18 10.05
N LYS A 79 -0.57 6.42 10.88
CA LYS A 79 0.39 5.44 11.32
C LYS A 79 -0.18 4.47 12.35
N ASP A 80 -0.93 4.99 13.32
CA ASP A 80 -1.46 4.22 14.42
C ASP A 80 -2.99 4.08 14.30
N GLN A 81 -3.51 2.86 14.51
CA GLN A 81 -4.94 2.58 14.40
C GLN A 81 -5.79 3.46 15.32
N LYS A 82 -5.28 3.77 16.54
CA LYS A 82 -5.95 4.62 17.53
C LYS A 82 -6.19 6.06 17.08
N ASP A 83 -5.40 6.53 16.10
CA ASP A 83 -5.48 7.89 15.57
C ASP A 83 -6.39 8.00 14.34
N VAL A 84 -6.94 6.87 13.89
CA VAL A 84 -7.90 6.83 12.78
C VAL A 84 -9.26 7.19 13.31
N LYS A 85 -9.82 8.28 12.78
CA LYS A 85 -11.19 8.72 13.08
C LYS A 85 -12.20 8.05 12.15
N PRO A 86 -13.49 8.06 12.47
CA PRO A 86 -14.54 7.61 11.56
C PRO A 86 -14.38 8.23 10.17
N GLY A 87 -14.45 7.40 9.13
CA GLY A 87 -14.21 7.80 7.74
C GLY A 87 -12.74 8.01 7.38
N GLY A 88 -11.80 7.75 8.30
CA GLY A 88 -10.37 7.90 8.08
C GLY A 88 -9.69 6.63 7.55
N TYR A 89 -8.37 6.74 7.35
CA TYR A 89 -7.55 5.70 6.74
C TYR A 89 -6.37 5.32 7.63
N TYR A 90 -6.08 4.02 7.69
CA TYR A 90 -4.93 3.42 8.35
C TYR A 90 -3.93 2.89 7.30
N ASN A 91 -2.67 3.29 7.41
CA ASN A 91 -1.61 2.74 6.58
C ASN A 91 -1.02 1.49 7.24
N THR A 92 -1.35 0.33 6.71
CA THR A 92 -0.94 -0.97 7.28
C THR A 92 0.57 -1.23 7.17
N MET A 93 1.26 -0.49 6.29
CA MET A 93 2.67 -0.69 5.99
C MET A 93 3.61 0.22 6.81
N TRP A 94 3.11 1.22 7.51
CA TRP A 94 3.94 2.23 8.17
C TRP A 94 4.93 1.66 9.17
N ASN A 95 4.54 0.64 9.92
CA ASN A 95 5.43 0.00 10.89
C ASN A 95 6.65 -0.71 10.26
N PHE A 96 6.53 -1.18 9.02
CA PHE A 96 7.67 -1.72 8.27
C PHE A 96 8.61 -0.59 7.86
N PHE A 97 8.08 0.51 7.36
CA PHE A 97 8.85 1.69 7.01
C PHE A 97 9.71 2.20 8.19
N ASP A 98 9.12 2.32 9.38
CA ASP A 98 9.86 2.76 10.59
C ASP A 98 11.00 1.81 10.99
N LYS A 99 10.89 0.53 10.61
CA LYS A 99 11.93 -0.48 10.83
C LYS A 99 12.96 -0.54 9.70
N GLY A 100 12.88 0.36 8.72
CA GLY A 100 13.75 0.36 7.55
C GLY A 100 13.50 -0.79 6.58
N ILE A 101 12.32 -1.43 6.64
CA ILE A 101 11.92 -2.52 5.75
C ILE A 101 11.09 -1.92 4.62
N GLY A 102 11.52 -2.14 3.37
CA GLY A 102 10.88 -1.61 2.19
C GLY A 102 10.42 -2.69 1.21
N SER A 103 9.68 -2.28 0.19
CA SER A 103 9.28 -3.13 -0.92
C SER A 103 10.23 -3.06 -2.11
N LEU A 104 11.02 -1.98 -2.22
CA LEU A 104 12.05 -1.84 -3.26
C LEU A 104 13.34 -1.28 -2.68
N ALA A 105 14.45 -1.56 -3.37
CA ALA A 105 15.76 -1.04 -3.01
C ALA A 105 16.35 -0.21 -4.16
N TYR A 106 16.78 1.01 -3.85
CA TYR A 106 17.40 1.93 -4.79
C TYR A 106 18.58 2.66 -4.16
N GLN A 107 19.75 2.66 -4.81
CA GLN A 107 20.98 3.36 -4.38
C GLN A 107 21.37 3.10 -2.90
N GLY A 108 21.24 1.86 -2.42
CA GLY A 108 21.60 1.48 -1.06
C GLY A 108 20.50 1.70 -0.02
N SER A 109 19.36 2.27 -0.39
CA SER A 109 18.25 2.55 0.52
C SER A 109 17.02 1.72 0.16
N TRP A 110 16.30 1.28 1.20
CA TRP A 110 14.99 0.65 1.04
C TRP A 110 13.89 1.71 1.13
N ASN A 111 12.94 1.67 0.19
CA ASN A 111 11.74 2.49 0.18
C ASN A 111 10.51 1.59 0.25
N LEU A 112 9.41 2.09 0.78
CA LEU A 112 8.16 1.36 0.91
C LEU A 112 7.07 2.05 0.07
N PHE A 113 7.17 1.88 -1.26
CA PHE A 113 6.25 2.50 -2.21
C PHE A 113 5.00 1.67 -2.44
N ASP A 114 5.11 0.34 -2.29
CA ASP A 114 3.99 -0.58 -2.41
C ASP A 114 3.23 -0.63 -1.09
N GLN A 115 2.12 0.08 -1.03
CA GLN A 115 1.38 0.28 0.19
C GLN A 115 -0.04 -0.29 0.08
N ILE A 116 -0.57 -0.71 1.22
CA ILE A 116 -1.98 -1.07 1.39
C ILE A 116 -2.53 -0.23 2.55
N ILE A 117 -3.48 0.63 2.24
CA ILE A 117 -4.12 1.55 3.15
C ILE A 117 -5.61 1.17 3.21
N ILE A 118 -6.16 1.10 4.40
CA ILE A 118 -7.53 0.61 4.62
C ILE A 118 -8.38 1.65 5.33
N SER A 119 -9.69 1.65 5.06
CA SER A 119 -10.65 2.47 5.80
C SER A 119 -10.80 1.99 7.24
N GLU A 120 -11.24 2.88 8.12
CA GLU A 120 -11.50 2.63 9.54
C GLU A 120 -12.38 1.41 9.77
N ASN A 121 -13.33 1.11 8.88
CA ASN A 121 -14.26 -0.01 8.98
C ASN A 121 -13.60 -1.41 9.02
N PHE A 122 -12.34 -1.51 8.62
CA PHE A 122 -11.54 -2.73 8.80
C PHE A 122 -10.90 -2.84 10.19
N LEU A 123 -10.96 -1.79 11.02
CA LEU A 123 -10.34 -1.77 12.34
C LEU A 123 -11.32 -2.26 13.43
N GLY A 124 -10.77 -2.52 14.62
CA GLY A 124 -11.54 -2.97 15.78
C GLY A 124 -11.56 -4.48 15.97
N LYS A 125 -12.28 -4.94 16.99
CA LYS A 125 -12.27 -6.33 17.47
C LYS A 125 -13.51 -7.15 17.07
N ASP A 126 -14.56 -6.48 16.60
CA ASP A 126 -15.81 -7.14 16.19
C ASP A 126 -15.62 -7.88 14.86
N ARG A 127 -15.40 -9.18 14.94
CA ARG A 127 -15.17 -10.07 13.80
C ARG A 127 -16.44 -10.53 13.10
N SER A 128 -17.60 -10.02 13.47
CA SER A 128 -18.84 -10.26 12.70
C SER A 128 -18.74 -9.68 11.29
N THR A 129 -17.80 -8.76 11.07
CA THR A 129 -17.42 -8.18 9.78
C THR A 129 -15.92 -8.35 9.51
N LEU A 130 -15.50 -8.21 8.23
CA LEU A 130 -14.09 -8.29 7.85
C LEU A 130 -13.24 -7.30 8.65
N LYS A 131 -12.21 -7.80 9.33
CA LYS A 131 -11.26 -7.01 10.12
C LYS A 131 -9.83 -7.28 9.73
N PHE A 132 -9.01 -6.24 9.77
CA PHE A 132 -7.57 -6.30 9.57
C PHE A 132 -6.88 -7.02 10.73
N ILE A 133 -5.99 -7.95 10.41
CA ILE A 133 -5.18 -8.70 11.40
C ILE A 133 -3.73 -8.26 11.35
N LYS A 134 -3.11 -8.34 10.18
CA LYS A 134 -1.69 -8.03 9.99
C LYS A 134 -1.39 -7.69 8.54
N ALA A 135 -0.23 -7.06 8.35
CA ALA A 135 0.38 -6.89 7.03
C ALA A 135 1.69 -7.67 6.94
N GLU A 136 2.15 -7.89 5.71
CA GLU A 136 3.42 -8.56 5.40
C GLU A 136 4.01 -7.94 4.14
N ILE A 137 5.34 -7.81 4.10
CA ILE A 137 6.09 -7.68 2.86
C ILE A 137 6.59 -9.08 2.51
N PHE A 138 6.14 -9.61 1.39
CA PHE A 138 6.43 -10.98 0.97
C PHE A 138 7.88 -11.08 0.47
N ASN A 139 8.81 -11.15 1.42
CA ASN A 139 10.24 -11.16 1.20
C ASN A 139 10.77 -12.60 1.26
N ARG A 140 10.77 -13.29 0.12
CA ARG A 140 11.31 -14.66 0.00
C ARG A 140 12.61 -14.67 -0.79
N ASP A 141 13.50 -15.62 -0.50
CA ASP A 141 14.84 -15.66 -1.11
C ASP A 141 14.81 -15.80 -2.63
N PHE A 142 13.85 -16.54 -3.18
CA PHE A 142 13.71 -16.71 -4.62
C PHE A 142 13.34 -15.40 -5.36
N LEU A 143 12.80 -14.40 -4.66
CA LEU A 143 12.49 -13.08 -5.22
C LEU A 143 13.69 -12.14 -5.25
N LYS A 144 14.82 -12.53 -4.67
CA LYS A 144 15.99 -11.66 -4.47
C LYS A 144 17.19 -12.07 -5.30
N GLN A 145 18.05 -11.10 -5.56
CA GLN A 145 19.38 -11.34 -6.10
C GLN A 145 20.23 -12.10 -5.10
N THR A 146 20.84 -13.19 -5.53
CA THR A 146 21.70 -14.04 -4.69
C THR A 146 23.15 -13.61 -4.68
N GLU A 147 23.59 -12.86 -5.70
CA GLU A 147 24.97 -12.53 -5.96
C GLU A 147 25.18 -11.09 -6.42
N GLY A 148 26.45 -10.65 -6.44
CA GLY A 148 26.88 -9.39 -7.00
C GLY A 148 26.49 -8.15 -6.16
N LYS A 149 26.62 -6.98 -6.78
CA LYS A 149 26.42 -5.66 -6.17
C LYS A 149 25.03 -5.48 -5.56
N TYR A 150 24.02 -6.14 -6.11
CA TYR A 150 22.62 -6.00 -5.71
C TYR A 150 22.12 -7.24 -4.94
N LYS A 151 23.02 -8.02 -4.34
CA LYS A 151 22.65 -9.15 -3.48
C LYS A 151 21.65 -8.70 -2.41
N GLY A 152 20.54 -9.44 -2.28
CA GLY A 152 19.47 -9.14 -1.34
C GLY A 152 18.39 -8.18 -1.85
N TYR A 153 18.62 -7.49 -2.99
CA TYR A 153 17.59 -6.67 -3.63
C TYR A 153 16.60 -7.54 -4.41
N PRO A 154 15.37 -7.05 -4.66
CA PRO A 154 14.45 -7.74 -5.54
C PRO A 154 15.09 -8.04 -6.90
N LYS A 155 14.85 -9.25 -7.42
CA LYS A 155 15.44 -9.70 -8.69
C LYS A 155 14.58 -9.18 -9.84
N ARG A 156 15.08 -8.15 -10.51
CA ARG A 156 14.41 -7.49 -11.64
C ARG A 156 14.29 -8.41 -12.83
N THR A 157 13.25 -8.21 -13.63
CA THR A 157 13.08 -8.85 -14.93
C THR A 157 14.13 -8.37 -15.94
N HIS A 158 14.38 -7.04 -15.95
CA HIS A 158 15.35 -6.39 -16.82
C HIS A 158 16.18 -5.34 -16.07
N ALA A 159 17.42 -5.12 -16.50
CA ALA A 159 18.20 -3.94 -16.14
C ALA A 159 19.16 -3.59 -17.28
N GLY A 160 19.24 -2.29 -17.64
CA GLY A 160 20.14 -1.81 -18.69
C GLY A 160 19.92 -2.48 -20.05
N GLY A 161 18.68 -2.83 -20.39
CA GLY A 161 18.37 -3.55 -21.65
C GLY A 161 18.63 -5.06 -21.63
N VAL A 162 19.14 -5.60 -20.50
CA VAL A 162 19.46 -7.03 -20.37
C VAL A 162 18.34 -7.74 -19.62
N TRP A 163 17.92 -8.89 -20.13
CA TRP A 163 16.99 -9.82 -19.47
C TRP A 163 17.68 -10.53 -18.31
N LEU A 164 17.18 -10.37 -17.08
CA LEU A 164 17.77 -10.95 -15.87
C LEU A 164 16.99 -12.16 -15.33
N ASN A 165 15.88 -12.51 -15.98
CA ASN A 165 15.01 -13.63 -15.57
C ASN A 165 14.56 -13.52 -14.10
N GLY A 166 14.25 -12.32 -13.66
CA GLY A 166 13.68 -12.06 -12.33
C GLY A 166 12.17 -11.81 -12.40
N TYR A 167 11.54 -11.63 -11.26
CA TYR A 167 10.09 -11.45 -11.13
C TYR A 167 9.67 -10.00 -11.19
N SER A 168 10.28 -9.16 -10.34
CA SER A 168 9.98 -7.73 -10.20
C SER A 168 11.14 -7.03 -9.49
N ASP A 169 11.23 -5.72 -9.61
CA ASP A 169 12.11 -4.88 -8.79
C ASP A 169 11.44 -4.43 -7.48
N HIS A 170 10.22 -4.87 -7.24
CA HIS A 170 9.48 -4.68 -6.00
C HIS A 170 9.10 -6.02 -5.36
N LEU A 171 9.01 -6.03 -4.04
CA LEU A 171 8.47 -7.15 -3.26
C LEU A 171 6.97 -6.97 -3.07
N PRO A 172 6.16 -8.05 -3.20
CA PRO A 172 4.72 -7.96 -2.95
C PRO A 172 4.39 -7.56 -1.52
N THR A 173 3.35 -6.77 -1.34
CA THR A 173 2.76 -6.44 -0.05
C THR A 173 1.42 -7.16 0.13
N ILE A 174 1.13 -7.62 1.34
CA ILE A 174 -0.02 -8.45 1.66
C ILE A 174 -0.67 -7.93 2.94
N ILE A 175 -1.99 -7.97 3.00
CA ILE A 175 -2.75 -7.85 4.26
C ILE A 175 -3.56 -9.12 4.51
N TYR A 176 -3.77 -9.42 5.77
CA TYR A 176 -4.61 -10.52 6.22
C TYR A 176 -5.86 -9.95 6.87
N LEU A 177 -6.99 -10.41 6.38
CA LEU A 177 -8.31 -10.05 6.91
C LEU A 177 -8.94 -11.30 7.55
N ILE A 178 -9.76 -11.09 8.58
CA ILE A 178 -10.51 -12.14 9.24
C ILE A 178 -11.97 -11.75 9.37
N LYS A 179 -12.85 -12.74 9.29
CA LYS A 179 -14.26 -12.66 9.65
C LYS A 179 -14.66 -13.98 10.31
N GLU A 180 -15.46 -13.91 11.36
CA GLU A 180 -16.07 -15.10 11.96
C GLU A 180 -17.21 -15.59 11.07
N ILE A 181 -17.20 -16.90 10.80
CA ILE A 181 -18.32 -17.58 10.16
C ILE A 181 -19.27 -18.00 11.29
N LYS A 182 -20.48 -17.50 11.25
CA LYS A 182 -21.56 -18.03 12.12
C LYS A 182 -22.13 -19.25 11.40
N ASP A 183 -22.09 -20.40 12.07
CA ASP A 183 -22.79 -21.61 11.65
C ASP A 183 -24.31 -21.39 11.61
#